data_c47968168d6134cfdbf5ae8c6f9e9e6e
#
_entry.id   c47968168d6134cfdbf5ae8c6f9e9e6e
#
_cell.length_a   1.000
_cell.length_b   1.000
_cell.length_c   1.000
_cell.angle_alpha   90.00
_cell.angle_beta   90.00
_cell.angle_gamma   90.00
#
_symmetry.space_group_name_H-M   'P 1'
#
loop_
_entity.id
_entity.type
_entity.pdbx_description
1 polymer ?
#
loop_
_entity_poly.entity_id
_entity_poly.type
_entity_poly.pdbx_seq_one_letter_code
_entity_poly.pdbx_strand_id
1 'polypeptide(L)'
;MPAVTGLLAVCLLFGGSAMTSAAHVGKRASAAKRTPIQIENARHGYRGWSKGLFDYLGSSTAPIQGYASEMSASPGQTLDLHVSVQGTARYRIQIFRLGWYGGVGARLVGCVPGCGGAKHGKAQPMPSPDSKTGEIVAHWPVTDRVRTRSSWVSGYYIAKLILLSGAHHGQANYVAFVLRASSRSSSTILVEASVNTWQAYNGWGGKSLYDFNSGGKAAVKVSFDRPNSTNNSIFMWEYPFARFLERNGYDVAYTTDVDTDRDPAQLLHHRLVIDSGHGEYWSKRIRDAFDAAKASGVNLAFLGADIGDWQIRYEDNQRTIVEYRDASRDPETDPALKTTRFRDLATPRPQCQLLGIQYQGGFRSDFPQPTDYHVNSAAASDPWFAGTHFTASSTLPGLVGYEWDGLKAGCPAQQPIVLFHASGPPNADAVKYVAASGAKIFSSGSLQFVWGLDNWGQSRRYANPHLVGFMKNALADLTKR
;
A
#
# COMPACT_ATOMS: atom_id res chain seq x y z
N MET A 1 -24.76 -91.11 -18.19
CA MET A 1 -26.10 -91.70 -18.45
C MET A 1 -27.15 -90.68 -18.01
N PRO A 2 -28.23 -90.58 -18.69
CA PRO A 2 -28.89 -89.32 -19.06
C PRO A 2 -30.24 -89.14 -18.39
N ALA A 3 -30.83 -87.99 -18.55
CA ALA A 3 -32.25 -87.72 -18.81
C ALA A 3 -32.47 -86.21 -18.74
N VAL A 4 -32.73 -85.45 -19.73
CA VAL A 4 -33.85 -85.29 -20.69
C VAL A 4 -35.15 -84.79 -20.01
N THR A 5 -35.62 -83.66 -20.57
CA THR A 5 -36.99 -83.11 -20.66
C THR A 5 -37.33 -82.09 -19.60
N GLY A 6 -37.90 -80.96 -19.88
CA GLY A 6 -38.79 -80.55 -20.95
C GLY A 6 -39.09 -79.05 -20.96
N LEU A 7 -39.39 -78.51 -22.13
CA LEU A 7 -39.90 -77.19 -22.44
C LEU A 7 -41.28 -76.90 -21.82
N LEU A 8 -41.45 -75.72 -21.32
CA LEU A 8 -42.73 -75.01 -21.38
C LEU A 8 -42.54 -73.52 -21.62
N ALA A 9 -42.96 -73.02 -22.74
CA ALA A 9 -42.99 -71.61 -23.11
C ALA A 9 -44.24 -70.97 -22.49
N VAL A 10 -44.01 -69.84 -21.78
CA VAL A 10 -45.10 -68.95 -21.39
C VAL A 10 -44.79 -67.57 -21.95
N CYS A 11 -45.56 -67.15 -22.96
CA CYS A 11 -45.57 -65.77 -23.46
C CYS A 11 -46.24 -64.89 -22.45
N LEU A 12 -45.49 -63.94 -21.92
CA LEU A 12 -46.02 -62.79 -21.18
C LEU A 12 -45.70 -61.48 -21.95
N LEU A 13 -46.74 -60.83 -22.42
CA LEU A 13 -46.77 -59.54 -23.04
C LEU A 13 -46.43 -58.53 -21.97
N PHE A 14 -45.26 -57.81 -22.08
CA PHE A 14 -44.92 -56.60 -21.30
C PHE A 14 -45.10 -55.38 -22.17
N GLY A 15 -46.07 -54.59 -21.79
CA GLY A 15 -46.24 -53.21 -22.34
C GLY A 15 -45.02 -52.32 -22.03
N GLY A 16 -44.41 -51.83 -23.09
CA GLY A 16 -43.29 -50.90 -22.99
C GLY A 16 -43.74 -49.46 -22.54
N SER A 17 -43.45 -49.12 -21.31
CA SER A 17 -43.48 -47.70 -20.88
C SER A 17 -42.17 -47.05 -21.32
N ALA A 18 -42.23 -46.13 -22.28
CA ALA A 18 -41.12 -45.29 -22.68
C ALA A 18 -40.77 -44.33 -21.55
N MET A 19 -39.69 -44.59 -20.80
CA MET A 19 -39.09 -43.61 -19.90
C MET A 19 -38.34 -42.59 -20.75
N THR A 20 -38.91 -41.40 -20.91
CA THR A 20 -38.21 -40.25 -21.41
C THR A 20 -37.16 -39.79 -20.39
N SER A 21 -35.89 -40.13 -20.65
CA SER A 21 -34.73 -39.63 -19.91
C SER A 21 -34.60 -38.13 -20.19
N ALA A 22 -35.06 -37.30 -19.24
CA ALA A 22 -34.76 -35.85 -19.24
C ALA A 22 -33.27 -35.66 -19.01
N ALA A 23 -32.51 -35.39 -20.06
CA ALA A 23 -31.13 -34.97 -19.95
C ALA A 23 -31.06 -33.64 -19.19
N HIS A 24 -30.66 -33.69 -17.92
CA HIS A 24 -30.26 -32.50 -17.16
C HIS A 24 -29.03 -31.91 -17.85
N VAL A 25 -29.25 -30.93 -18.69
CA VAL A 25 -28.18 -30.01 -19.15
C VAL A 25 -27.76 -29.17 -17.95
N GLY A 26 -26.83 -29.68 -17.17
CA GLY A 26 -26.18 -28.94 -16.14
C GLY A 26 -25.49 -27.71 -16.78
N LYS A 27 -26.00 -26.50 -16.53
CA LYS A 27 -25.30 -25.27 -16.86
C LYS A 27 -23.89 -25.36 -16.25
N ARG A 28 -22.88 -25.65 -17.07
CA ARG A 28 -21.48 -25.48 -16.69
C ARG A 28 -21.34 -24.03 -16.22
N ALA A 29 -21.10 -23.82 -14.93
CA ALA A 29 -20.73 -22.53 -14.42
C ALA A 29 -19.52 -22.07 -15.23
N SER A 30 -19.66 -20.96 -15.94
CA SER A 30 -18.56 -20.34 -16.67
C SER A 30 -17.46 -20.07 -15.65
N ALA A 31 -16.29 -20.68 -15.85
CA ALA A 31 -15.13 -20.41 -15.00
C ALA A 31 -14.88 -18.91 -15.00
N ALA A 32 -14.93 -18.28 -13.82
CA ALA A 32 -14.72 -16.84 -13.69
C ALA A 32 -13.38 -16.47 -14.33
N LYS A 33 -13.40 -15.45 -15.19
CA LYS A 33 -12.21 -14.98 -15.91
C LYS A 33 -11.18 -14.48 -14.88
N ARG A 34 -9.94 -15.01 -14.96
CA ARG A 34 -8.86 -14.57 -14.08
C ARG A 34 -8.59 -13.07 -14.24
N THR A 35 -8.37 -12.38 -13.14
CA THR A 35 -7.96 -10.96 -13.13
C THR A 35 -6.51 -10.81 -13.64
N PRO A 36 -6.11 -9.62 -14.12
CA PRO A 36 -4.72 -9.35 -14.49
C PRO A 36 -3.73 -9.71 -13.38
N ILE A 37 -4.08 -9.43 -12.12
CA ILE A 37 -3.25 -9.75 -10.93
C ILE A 37 -3.09 -11.26 -10.75
N GLN A 38 -4.16 -12.04 -10.90
CA GLN A 38 -4.10 -13.50 -10.80
C GLN A 38 -3.23 -14.12 -11.91
N ILE A 39 -3.33 -13.59 -13.14
CA ILE A 39 -2.50 -14.01 -14.28
C ILE A 39 -1.04 -13.68 -14.01
N GLU A 40 -0.76 -12.47 -13.50
CA GLU A 40 0.58 -12.02 -13.21
C GLU A 40 1.24 -12.86 -12.10
N ASN A 41 0.55 -13.11 -11.00
CA ASN A 41 1.07 -13.89 -9.87
C ASN A 41 1.23 -15.39 -10.13
N ALA A 42 0.64 -15.90 -11.23
CA ALA A 42 0.87 -17.28 -11.70
C ALA A 42 2.23 -17.44 -12.42
N ARG A 43 2.92 -16.34 -12.72
CA ARG A 43 4.26 -16.37 -13.36
C ARG A 43 5.34 -16.68 -12.33
N HIS A 44 6.48 -17.18 -12.81
CA HIS A 44 7.62 -17.47 -11.95
C HIS A 44 8.22 -16.20 -11.35
N GLY A 45 8.37 -16.19 -10.02
CA GLY A 45 9.12 -15.18 -9.30
C GLY A 45 10.64 -15.35 -9.48
N TYR A 46 11.39 -14.29 -9.20
CA TYR A 46 12.85 -14.26 -9.29
C TYR A 46 13.48 -14.39 -7.89
N ARG A 47 14.02 -15.57 -7.56
CA ARG A 47 14.71 -15.80 -6.29
C ARG A 47 15.94 -14.88 -6.17
N GLY A 48 16.19 -14.34 -4.99
CA GLY A 48 17.33 -13.44 -4.74
C GLY A 48 17.11 -11.98 -5.21
N TRP A 49 15.88 -11.62 -5.58
CA TRP A 49 15.55 -10.22 -5.95
C TRP A 49 15.94 -9.21 -4.86
N SER A 50 15.81 -9.59 -3.58
CA SER A 50 16.09 -8.73 -2.42
C SER A 50 17.54 -8.75 -1.95
N LYS A 51 18.42 -9.59 -2.54
CA LYS A 51 19.84 -9.66 -2.12
C LYS A 51 20.51 -8.30 -2.26
N GLY A 52 21.13 -7.81 -1.18
CA GLY A 52 21.80 -6.52 -1.08
C GLY A 52 20.88 -5.30 -1.12
N LEU A 53 19.56 -5.48 -1.16
CA LEU A 53 18.62 -4.39 -1.34
C LEU A 53 18.49 -3.50 -0.10
N PHE A 54 18.70 -4.08 1.07
CA PHE A 54 18.49 -3.43 2.36
C PHE A 54 19.79 -3.07 3.09
N ASP A 55 20.94 -3.28 2.46
CA ASP A 55 22.25 -3.01 3.07
C ASP A 55 22.44 -1.52 3.40
N TYR A 56 21.75 -0.65 2.68
CA TYR A 56 21.82 0.82 2.82
C TYR A 56 20.46 1.47 3.14
N LEU A 57 19.52 0.70 3.67
CA LEU A 57 18.22 1.25 4.06
C LEU A 57 18.44 2.35 5.13
N GLY A 58 17.86 3.51 4.88
CA GLY A 58 18.02 4.68 5.75
C GLY A 58 19.36 5.43 5.60
N SER A 59 20.24 5.03 4.69
CA SER A 59 21.56 5.67 4.50
C SER A 59 21.56 6.63 3.32
N SER A 60 22.11 7.84 3.55
CA SER A 60 22.40 8.80 2.48
C SER A 60 23.80 8.62 1.84
N THR A 61 24.57 7.61 2.29
CA THR A 61 25.96 7.37 1.85
C THR A 61 26.11 6.09 1.04
N ALA A 62 25.03 5.51 0.53
CA ALA A 62 25.09 4.31 -0.29
C ALA A 62 25.98 4.52 -1.53
N PRO A 63 26.84 3.53 -1.91
CA PRO A 63 27.78 3.68 -3.02
C PRO A 63 27.11 3.73 -4.39
N ILE A 64 25.85 3.39 -4.48
CA ILE A 64 24.97 3.64 -5.62
C ILE A 64 23.62 4.14 -5.13
N GLN A 65 23.15 5.26 -5.70
CA GLN A 65 21.91 5.92 -5.30
C GLN A 65 21.18 6.42 -6.54
N GLY A 66 19.88 6.65 -6.41
CA GLY A 66 19.10 7.23 -7.51
C GLY A 66 17.72 7.64 -7.09
N TYR A 67 17.06 8.39 -7.98
CA TYR A 67 15.66 8.74 -7.89
C TYR A 67 15.02 8.74 -9.28
N ALA A 68 13.71 8.77 -9.31
CA ALA A 68 12.93 8.83 -10.55
C ALA A 68 12.33 10.22 -10.73
N SER A 69 12.18 10.64 -11.99
CA SER A 69 11.48 11.88 -12.35
C SER A 69 10.01 11.91 -11.93
N GLU A 70 9.41 10.73 -11.68
CA GLU A 70 8.03 10.58 -11.23
C GLU A 70 7.94 9.42 -10.23
N MET A 71 6.98 9.52 -9.28
CA MET A 71 6.72 8.44 -8.31
C MET A 71 5.86 7.33 -8.89
N SER A 72 5.21 7.59 -10.02
CA SER A 72 4.38 6.63 -10.73
C SER A 72 4.50 6.76 -12.25
N ALA A 73 4.12 5.70 -12.95
CA ALA A 73 4.01 5.70 -14.41
C ALA A 73 2.80 4.90 -14.86
N SER A 74 2.23 5.22 -16.01
CA SER A 74 1.25 4.36 -16.70
C SER A 74 1.96 3.34 -17.59
N PRO A 75 1.34 2.18 -17.89
CA PRO A 75 1.88 1.23 -18.85
C PRO A 75 2.15 1.89 -20.21
N GLY A 76 3.37 1.71 -20.75
CA GLY A 76 3.82 2.31 -22.00
C GLY A 76 4.56 3.64 -21.83
N GLN A 77 4.50 4.30 -20.69
CA GLN A 77 5.26 5.52 -20.40
C GLN A 77 6.73 5.22 -20.09
N THR A 78 7.57 6.22 -20.32
CA THR A 78 8.98 6.19 -19.92
C THR A 78 9.16 6.91 -18.59
N LEU A 79 9.91 6.28 -17.69
CA LEU A 79 10.33 6.84 -16.42
C LEU A 79 11.82 7.15 -16.52
N ASP A 80 12.20 8.40 -16.34
CA ASP A 80 13.60 8.82 -16.30
C ASP A 80 14.18 8.53 -14.91
N LEU A 81 15.42 8.01 -14.89
CA LEU A 81 16.15 7.74 -13.67
C LEU A 81 17.43 8.58 -13.62
N HIS A 82 17.74 9.03 -12.43
CA HIS A 82 18.90 9.84 -12.09
C HIS A 82 19.77 9.04 -11.11
N VAL A 83 20.92 8.53 -11.58
CA VAL A 83 21.75 7.60 -10.79
C VAL A 83 23.12 8.21 -10.52
N SER A 84 23.57 8.12 -9.28
CA SER A 84 24.92 8.44 -8.82
C SER A 84 25.63 7.19 -8.38
N VAL A 85 26.89 7.03 -8.80
CA VAL A 85 27.76 5.92 -8.43
C VAL A 85 29.06 6.48 -7.87
N GLN A 86 29.47 6.04 -6.69
CA GLN A 86 30.77 6.42 -6.12
C GLN A 86 31.92 5.86 -6.99
N GLY A 87 32.84 6.74 -7.40
CA GLY A 87 33.94 6.38 -8.28
C GLY A 87 33.49 6.08 -9.71
N THR A 88 34.14 5.10 -10.36
CA THR A 88 33.96 4.76 -11.78
C THR A 88 33.41 3.34 -11.98
N ALA A 89 32.71 2.77 -11.02
CA ALA A 89 32.19 1.41 -11.10
C ALA A 89 31.13 1.24 -12.19
N ARG A 90 31.08 0.04 -12.76
CA ARG A 90 29.99 -0.33 -13.67
C ARG A 90 28.76 -0.76 -12.88
N TYR A 91 27.59 -0.47 -13.42
CA TYR A 91 26.31 -0.85 -12.81
C TYR A 91 25.29 -1.32 -13.84
N ARG A 92 24.23 -1.92 -13.35
CA ARG A 92 23.04 -2.31 -14.09
C ARG A 92 21.81 -2.06 -13.22
N ILE A 93 20.69 -1.80 -13.87
CA ILE A 93 19.40 -1.66 -13.23
C ILE A 93 18.56 -2.90 -13.57
N GLN A 94 18.00 -3.55 -12.56
CA GLN A 94 17.01 -4.60 -12.71
C GLN A 94 15.66 -4.09 -12.27
N ILE A 95 14.64 -4.24 -13.13
CA ILE A 95 13.29 -3.79 -12.82
C ILE A 95 12.48 -4.97 -12.32
N PHE A 96 12.02 -4.87 -11.08
CA PHE A 96 11.18 -5.88 -10.46
C PHE A 96 9.76 -5.36 -10.23
N ARG A 97 8.76 -6.16 -10.58
CA ARG A 97 7.42 -6.01 -10.04
C ARG A 97 7.33 -6.77 -8.72
N LEU A 98 6.91 -6.10 -7.67
CA LEU A 98 6.66 -6.69 -6.36
C LEU A 98 5.26 -7.33 -6.37
N GLY A 99 5.07 -8.41 -5.59
CA GLY A 99 3.80 -9.13 -5.49
C GLY A 99 3.95 -10.43 -4.73
N TRP A 100 3.07 -11.42 -4.97
CA TRP A 100 3.13 -12.71 -4.28
C TRP A 100 4.05 -13.73 -4.97
N TYR A 101 3.79 -14.06 -6.24
CA TYR A 101 4.57 -15.01 -7.06
C TYR A 101 4.89 -16.34 -6.35
N GLY A 102 3.88 -17.00 -5.78
CA GLY A 102 4.08 -18.24 -5.03
C GLY A 102 4.93 -18.09 -3.76
N GLY A 103 4.97 -16.90 -3.17
CA GLY A 103 5.78 -16.58 -1.99
C GLY A 103 7.15 -16.01 -2.29
N VAL A 104 7.64 -16.06 -3.54
CA VAL A 104 8.96 -15.53 -3.94
C VAL A 104 9.03 -14.01 -3.75
N GLY A 105 7.93 -13.30 -4.02
CA GLY A 105 7.78 -11.89 -3.67
C GLY A 105 8.01 -10.89 -4.79
N ALA A 106 8.79 -11.21 -5.81
CA ALA A 106 9.00 -10.32 -6.95
C ALA A 106 9.31 -11.07 -8.23
N ARG A 107 9.02 -10.44 -9.38
CA ARG A 107 9.37 -10.93 -10.71
C ARG A 107 10.22 -9.92 -11.47
N LEU A 108 11.30 -10.39 -12.06
CA LEU A 108 12.12 -9.58 -12.96
C LEU A 108 11.33 -9.31 -14.25
N VAL A 109 11.12 -8.04 -14.59
CA VAL A 109 10.37 -7.61 -15.76
C VAL A 109 11.20 -6.92 -16.82
N GLY A 110 12.40 -6.47 -16.49
CA GLY A 110 13.31 -5.83 -17.40
C GLY A 110 14.65 -5.48 -16.78
N CYS A 111 15.60 -5.04 -17.62
CA CYS A 111 16.89 -4.52 -17.19
C CYS A 111 17.32 -3.36 -18.08
N VAL A 112 18.15 -2.44 -17.54
CA VAL A 112 18.76 -1.32 -18.26
C VAL A 112 20.27 -1.34 -17.99
N PRO A 113 21.11 -1.33 -19.04
CA PRO A 113 20.80 -1.27 -20.49
C PRO A 113 20.30 -2.59 -21.08
N GLY A 114 20.32 -3.66 -20.33
CA GLY A 114 19.87 -5.02 -20.68
C GLY A 114 20.37 -6.00 -19.64
N CYS A 115 19.78 -7.20 -19.53
CA CYS A 115 20.09 -8.11 -18.43
C CYS A 115 21.52 -8.70 -18.47
N GLY A 116 22.17 -8.73 -19.64
CA GLY A 116 23.59 -9.03 -19.81
C GLY A 116 24.50 -7.80 -19.85
N GLY A 117 23.94 -6.60 -19.92
CA GLY A 117 24.66 -5.35 -20.09
C GLY A 117 25.10 -4.71 -18.78
N ALA A 118 25.98 -3.73 -18.91
CA ALA A 118 26.43 -2.84 -17.87
C ALA A 118 26.82 -1.48 -18.46
N LYS A 119 26.76 -0.42 -17.67
CA LYS A 119 27.25 0.90 -18.04
C LYS A 119 28.13 1.47 -16.94
N HIS A 120 28.99 2.43 -17.29
CA HIS A 120 29.81 3.15 -16.33
C HIS A 120 28.97 4.18 -15.58
N GLY A 121 29.09 4.17 -14.26
CA GLY A 121 28.51 5.18 -13.39
C GLY A 121 29.44 6.38 -13.21
N LYS A 122 28.86 7.47 -12.72
CA LYS A 122 29.58 8.67 -12.28
C LYS A 122 29.02 9.13 -10.96
N ALA A 123 29.89 9.68 -10.11
CA ALA A 123 29.44 10.37 -8.90
C ALA A 123 28.72 11.67 -9.31
N GLN A 124 27.63 11.92 -8.67
CA GLN A 124 26.87 13.16 -8.79
C GLN A 124 27.07 14.00 -7.53
N PRO A 125 26.99 15.33 -7.62
CA PRO A 125 27.19 16.19 -6.48
C PRO A 125 26.08 16.03 -5.43
N MET A 126 26.44 16.17 -4.16
CA MET A 126 25.51 16.35 -3.06
C MET A 126 25.18 17.85 -2.95
N PRO A 127 23.93 18.27 -3.18
CA PRO A 127 23.55 19.68 -3.05
C PRO A 127 23.52 20.11 -1.59
N SER A 128 23.70 21.41 -1.36
CA SER A 128 23.45 22.03 -0.06
C SER A 128 21.95 22.30 0.11
N PRO A 129 21.44 22.21 1.34
CA PRO A 129 20.06 22.61 1.62
C PRO A 129 19.84 24.09 1.35
N ASP A 130 18.67 24.46 0.85
CA ASP A 130 18.24 25.84 0.79
C ASP A 130 18.22 26.47 2.22
N SER A 131 18.79 27.62 2.37
CA SER A 131 19.00 28.25 3.68
C SER A 131 17.71 28.67 4.38
N LYS A 132 16.64 28.94 3.64
CA LYS A 132 15.34 29.42 4.15
C LYS A 132 14.37 28.27 4.41
N THR A 133 14.29 27.34 3.48
CA THR A 133 13.28 26.27 3.48
C THR A 133 13.84 24.93 3.92
N GLY A 134 15.15 24.74 3.87
CA GLY A 134 15.80 23.45 4.10
C GLY A 134 15.65 22.47 2.93
N GLU A 135 15.07 22.89 1.82
CA GLU A 135 14.85 22.03 0.66
C GLU A 135 16.17 21.52 0.06
N ILE A 136 16.17 20.28 -0.36
CA ILE A 136 17.29 19.66 -1.09
C ILE A 136 16.74 19.09 -2.40
N VAL A 137 17.26 19.62 -3.52
CA VAL A 137 16.98 19.12 -4.88
C VAL A 137 18.29 18.64 -5.49
N ALA A 138 18.35 17.40 -5.93
CA ALA A 138 19.60 16.81 -6.39
C ALA A 138 20.06 17.35 -7.76
N HIS A 139 19.15 17.75 -8.63
CA HIS A 139 19.44 18.26 -9.99
C HIS A 139 20.38 17.38 -10.83
N TRP A 140 20.38 16.07 -10.57
CA TRP A 140 21.21 15.16 -11.33
C TRP A 140 20.68 14.99 -12.76
N PRO A 141 21.53 14.82 -13.76
CA PRO A 141 21.09 14.57 -15.12
C PRO A 141 20.37 13.22 -15.23
N VAL A 142 19.53 13.06 -16.24
CA VAL A 142 18.96 11.76 -16.61
C VAL A 142 20.08 10.82 -17.02
N THR A 143 20.24 9.73 -16.31
CA THR A 143 21.26 8.72 -16.59
C THR A 143 20.69 7.51 -17.33
N ASP A 144 19.47 7.13 -17.00
CA ASP A 144 18.82 5.94 -17.52
C ASP A 144 17.33 6.21 -17.79
N ARG A 145 16.74 5.36 -18.65
CA ARG A 145 15.31 5.41 -18.95
C ARG A 145 14.72 4.02 -18.85
N VAL A 146 13.63 3.92 -18.09
CA VAL A 146 12.83 2.71 -17.97
C VAL A 146 11.56 2.90 -18.79
N ARG A 147 11.51 2.27 -19.96
CA ARG A 147 10.27 2.21 -20.73
C ARG A 147 9.38 1.12 -20.15
N THR A 148 8.29 1.49 -19.50
CA THR A 148 7.28 0.55 -19.04
C THR A 148 6.59 -0.06 -20.26
N ARG A 149 6.23 -1.35 -20.17
CA ARG A 149 5.55 -2.02 -21.29
C ARG A 149 4.04 -1.98 -21.07
N SER A 150 3.28 -1.90 -22.15
CA SER A 150 1.80 -1.99 -22.10
C SER A 150 1.29 -3.29 -21.47
N SER A 151 2.11 -4.35 -21.48
CA SER A 151 1.82 -5.65 -20.86
C SER A 151 2.16 -5.74 -19.39
N TRP A 152 2.76 -4.70 -18.79
CA TRP A 152 3.04 -4.70 -17.36
C TRP A 152 1.75 -4.42 -16.59
N VAL A 153 1.58 -5.14 -15.49
CA VAL A 153 0.38 -5.06 -14.65
C VAL A 153 0.59 -4.05 -13.54
N SER A 154 -0.44 -3.27 -13.22
CA SER A 154 -0.45 -2.34 -12.09
C SER A 154 0.11 -2.99 -10.82
N GLY A 155 0.87 -2.22 -10.04
CA GLY A 155 1.53 -2.72 -8.83
C GLY A 155 2.69 -1.87 -8.37
N TYR A 156 3.33 -2.32 -7.33
CA TYR A 156 4.58 -1.77 -6.83
C TYR A 156 5.75 -2.30 -7.62
N TYR A 157 6.67 -1.41 -7.97
CA TYR A 157 7.88 -1.72 -8.73
C TYR A 157 9.11 -1.14 -8.05
N ILE A 158 10.25 -1.78 -8.26
CA ILE A 158 11.55 -1.22 -7.92
C ILE A 158 12.49 -1.31 -9.11
N ALA A 159 13.26 -0.24 -9.31
CA ALA A 159 14.46 -0.26 -10.11
C ALA A 159 15.63 -0.55 -9.16
N LYS A 160 16.10 -1.79 -9.12
CA LYS A 160 17.23 -2.23 -8.31
C LYS A 160 18.53 -1.85 -9.03
N LEU A 161 19.29 -0.96 -8.41
CA LEU A 161 20.58 -0.47 -8.87
C LEU A 161 21.68 -1.39 -8.32
N ILE A 162 22.50 -2.05 -9.19
CA ILE A 162 23.48 -3.05 -8.76
C ILE A 162 24.84 -2.68 -9.28
N LEU A 163 25.84 -2.58 -8.39
CA LEU A 163 27.24 -2.41 -8.76
C LEU A 163 27.86 -3.72 -9.27
N LEU A 164 28.46 -3.67 -10.45
CA LEU A 164 29.02 -4.82 -11.16
C LEU A 164 30.55 -4.82 -11.19
N SER A 165 31.20 -3.82 -10.60
CA SER A 165 32.65 -3.72 -10.47
C SER A 165 33.06 -2.77 -9.35
N GLY A 166 34.35 -2.67 -9.07
CA GLY A 166 34.91 -1.78 -8.05
C GLY A 166 34.80 -2.37 -6.62
N ALA A 167 35.20 -1.56 -5.62
CA ALA A 167 35.27 -1.96 -4.20
C ALA A 167 33.90 -2.41 -3.64
N HIS A 168 32.83 -1.91 -4.21
CA HIS A 168 31.45 -2.18 -3.76
C HIS A 168 30.70 -3.17 -4.69
N HIS A 169 31.44 -4.03 -5.43
CA HIS A 169 30.85 -5.03 -6.31
C HIS A 169 29.78 -5.88 -5.59
N GLY A 170 28.61 -6.02 -6.21
CA GLY A 170 27.48 -6.79 -5.68
C GLY A 170 26.56 -6.02 -4.72
N GLN A 171 26.98 -4.85 -4.24
CA GLN A 171 26.10 -4.00 -3.43
C GLN A 171 25.01 -3.36 -4.31
N ALA A 172 23.87 -3.09 -3.68
CA ALA A 172 22.71 -2.60 -4.40
C ALA A 172 21.92 -1.57 -3.57
N ASN A 173 21.13 -0.81 -4.29
CA ASN A 173 20.10 0.08 -3.74
C ASN A 173 18.88 0.05 -4.66
N TYR A 174 17.83 0.80 -4.39
CA TYR A 174 16.64 0.79 -5.23
C TYR A 174 15.98 2.16 -5.36
N VAL A 175 15.22 2.32 -6.44
CA VAL A 175 14.26 3.39 -6.64
C VAL A 175 12.89 2.73 -6.73
N ALA A 176 11.98 3.07 -5.81
CA ALA A 176 10.61 2.58 -5.82
C ALA A 176 9.74 3.47 -6.73
N PHE A 177 8.78 2.85 -7.40
CA PHE A 177 7.74 3.55 -8.16
C PHE A 177 6.48 2.68 -8.26
N VAL A 178 5.36 3.32 -8.54
CA VAL A 178 4.07 2.64 -8.76
C VAL A 178 3.79 2.59 -10.26
N LEU A 179 3.49 1.42 -10.79
CA LEU A 179 2.85 1.34 -12.10
C LEU A 179 1.34 1.40 -11.90
N ARG A 180 0.76 2.53 -12.28
CA ARG A 180 -0.68 2.77 -12.16
C ARG A 180 -1.46 1.84 -13.08
N ALA A 181 -2.71 1.57 -12.73
CA ALA A 181 -3.66 1.12 -13.72
C ALA A 181 -3.95 2.24 -14.74
N SER A 182 -4.51 1.91 -15.89
CA SER A 182 -5.06 2.94 -16.75
C SER A 182 -6.19 3.67 -16.02
N SER A 183 -6.41 4.95 -16.32
CA SER A 183 -7.52 5.75 -15.76
C SER A 183 -8.92 5.14 -16.05
N ARG A 184 -9.00 4.17 -16.95
CA ARG A 184 -10.21 3.39 -17.27
C ARG A 184 -10.23 2.03 -16.56
N SER A 185 -9.34 1.80 -15.59
CA SER A 185 -9.37 0.55 -14.83
C SER A 185 -10.67 0.47 -14.02
N SER A 186 -11.33 -0.66 -14.14
CA SER A 186 -12.51 -1.01 -13.34
C SER A 186 -12.19 -2.10 -12.32
N SER A 187 -10.94 -2.17 -11.85
CA SER A 187 -10.59 -3.09 -10.77
C SER A 187 -11.49 -2.83 -9.56
N THR A 188 -11.82 -3.90 -8.85
CA THR A 188 -12.73 -3.80 -7.71
C THR A 188 -12.13 -2.97 -6.58
N ILE A 189 -10.82 -3.07 -6.37
CA ILE A 189 -10.06 -2.40 -5.32
C ILE A 189 -9.02 -1.47 -5.94
N LEU A 190 -8.89 -0.26 -5.39
CA LEU A 190 -7.76 0.64 -5.61
C LEU A 190 -6.97 0.75 -4.32
N VAL A 191 -5.66 0.56 -4.39
CA VAL A 191 -4.74 0.77 -3.25
C VAL A 191 -3.88 1.99 -3.53
N GLU A 192 -3.92 2.96 -2.62
CA GLU A 192 -3.08 4.14 -2.65
C GLU A 192 -1.78 3.91 -1.89
N ALA A 193 -0.66 4.33 -2.46
CA ALA A 193 0.67 4.32 -1.85
C ALA A 193 0.99 5.70 -1.29
N SER A 194 1.47 5.76 -0.06
CA SER A 194 1.71 6.98 0.70
C SER A 194 3.09 7.58 0.39
N VAL A 195 3.34 7.93 -0.88
CA VAL A 195 4.67 8.42 -1.31
C VAL A 195 5.04 9.78 -0.72
N ASN A 196 4.05 10.59 -0.32
CA ASN A 196 4.27 11.84 0.39
C ASN A 196 4.97 11.59 1.73
N THR A 197 4.47 10.61 2.48
CA THR A 197 5.06 10.26 3.79
C THR A 197 6.46 9.69 3.62
N TRP A 198 6.71 8.86 2.59
CA TRP A 198 8.08 8.42 2.31
C TRP A 198 9.02 9.62 2.13
N GLN A 199 8.56 10.67 1.45
CA GLN A 199 9.37 11.86 1.20
C GLN A 199 9.47 12.78 2.41
N ALA A 200 8.40 12.87 3.22
CA ALA A 200 8.39 13.65 4.45
C ALA A 200 9.46 13.18 5.45
N TYR A 201 9.65 11.86 5.57
CA TYR A 201 10.66 11.23 6.43
C TYR A 201 12.04 11.08 5.76
N ASN A 202 12.18 11.38 4.47
CA ASN A 202 13.42 11.20 3.73
C ASN A 202 14.49 12.19 4.18
N GLY A 203 15.47 11.72 4.95
CA GLY A 203 16.58 12.51 5.47
C GLY A 203 17.79 12.65 4.52
N TRP A 204 17.66 12.23 3.26
CA TRP A 204 18.76 12.33 2.31
C TRP A 204 19.28 13.75 2.16
N GLY A 205 20.60 13.91 2.21
CA GLY A 205 21.26 15.21 2.21
C GLY A 205 21.19 15.96 3.56
N GLY A 206 20.62 15.34 4.61
CA GLY A 206 20.59 15.90 5.97
C GLY A 206 19.37 16.77 6.28
N LYS A 207 18.29 16.70 5.48
CA LYS A 207 17.05 17.45 5.71
C LYS A 207 15.80 16.64 5.34
N SER A 208 14.81 16.67 6.22
CA SER A 208 13.45 16.14 6.05
C SER A 208 12.44 17.09 6.70
N LEU A 209 11.15 16.74 6.73
CA LEU A 209 10.13 17.49 7.49
C LEU A 209 10.24 17.25 9.02
N TYR A 210 11.26 16.55 9.51
CA TYR A 210 11.48 16.25 10.91
C TYR A 210 12.84 16.75 11.39
N ASP A 211 12.90 17.23 12.62
CA ASP A 211 14.11 17.73 13.28
C ASP A 211 15.11 16.62 13.61
N PHE A 212 14.62 15.43 14.03
CA PHE A 212 15.45 14.33 14.50
C PHE A 212 16.44 13.80 13.44
N ASN A 213 16.14 13.94 12.14
CA ASN A 213 17.04 13.57 11.04
C ASN A 213 17.44 14.76 10.14
N SER A 214 17.36 15.99 10.69
CA SER A 214 17.65 17.26 10.00
C SER A 214 18.65 18.13 10.74
N GLY A 215 19.44 17.55 11.66
CA GLY A 215 20.38 18.33 12.50
C GLY A 215 19.67 19.27 13.46
N GLY A 216 18.52 18.86 14.03
CA GLY A 216 17.73 19.64 15.00
C GLY A 216 16.87 20.75 14.40
N LYS A 217 16.83 20.90 13.06
CA LYS A 217 15.99 21.91 12.38
C LYS A 217 15.33 21.30 11.15
N ALA A 218 14.05 20.99 11.24
CA ALA A 218 13.24 20.48 10.13
C ALA A 218 13.25 21.44 8.92
N ALA A 219 13.15 20.85 7.71
CA ALA A 219 12.82 21.60 6.51
C ALA A 219 11.31 21.94 6.50
N VAL A 220 10.92 22.95 5.73
CA VAL A 220 9.53 23.27 5.42
C VAL A 220 9.19 22.92 3.98
N LYS A 221 10.19 22.50 3.19
CA LYS A 221 10.02 21.95 1.84
C LYS A 221 10.88 20.71 1.66
N VAL A 222 10.34 19.70 1.01
CA VAL A 222 11.08 18.50 0.62
C VAL A 222 10.74 18.10 -0.81
N SER A 223 11.77 17.79 -1.59
CA SER A 223 11.63 17.47 -3.00
C SER A 223 11.67 15.96 -3.25
N PHE A 224 10.86 15.47 -4.20
CA PHE A 224 10.97 14.12 -4.77
C PHE A 224 12.21 13.96 -5.66
N ASP A 225 12.84 15.04 -6.11
CA ASP A 225 14.01 15.03 -6.98
C ASP A 225 15.30 14.83 -6.19
N ARG A 226 15.33 13.76 -5.40
CA ARG A 226 16.48 13.30 -4.59
C ARG A 226 16.34 11.82 -4.25
N PRO A 227 17.46 11.09 -4.02
CA PRO A 227 17.41 9.71 -3.55
C PRO A 227 16.62 9.57 -2.25
N ASN A 228 16.04 8.40 -2.03
CA ASN A 228 15.31 8.08 -0.80
C ASN A 228 16.23 7.34 0.17
N SER A 229 16.38 7.86 1.39
CA SER A 229 17.14 7.26 2.48
C SER A 229 16.29 7.00 3.74
N THR A 230 14.97 6.88 3.60
CA THR A 230 14.10 6.58 4.74
C THR A 230 13.88 5.09 4.94
N ASN A 231 13.71 4.69 6.22
CA ASN A 231 13.19 3.37 6.59
C ASN A 231 11.66 3.31 6.42
N ASN A 232 10.96 4.45 6.43
CA ASN A 232 9.53 4.57 6.15
C ASN A 232 9.31 4.46 4.64
N SER A 233 9.27 3.24 4.15
CA SER A 233 9.26 2.93 2.73
C SER A 233 8.25 1.82 2.42
N ILE A 234 8.01 1.63 1.14
CA ILE A 234 7.13 0.57 0.59
C ILE A 234 7.26 -0.79 1.29
N PHE A 235 8.47 -1.16 1.76
CA PHE A 235 8.71 -2.46 2.36
C PHE A 235 8.23 -2.57 3.82
N MET A 236 8.01 -1.43 4.47
CA MET A 236 7.60 -1.41 5.88
C MET A 236 6.11 -1.78 6.03
N TRP A 237 5.25 -1.16 5.23
CA TRP A 237 3.80 -1.21 5.41
C TRP A 237 3.06 -1.73 4.18
N GLU A 238 3.26 -1.12 3.01
CA GLU A 238 2.46 -1.35 1.81
C GLU A 238 2.71 -2.72 1.19
N TYR A 239 3.96 -3.15 1.14
CA TYR A 239 4.32 -4.41 0.48
C TYR A 239 3.76 -5.67 1.19
N PRO A 240 3.81 -5.80 2.53
CA PRO A 240 3.13 -6.90 3.22
C PRO A 240 1.64 -6.97 2.88
N PHE A 241 0.95 -5.84 2.82
CA PHE A 241 -0.46 -5.80 2.47
C PHE A 241 -0.71 -6.14 1.00
N ALA A 242 0.09 -5.61 0.08
CA ALA A 242 -0.01 -5.98 -1.34
C ALA A 242 0.19 -7.49 -1.56
N ARG A 243 1.16 -8.10 -0.85
CA ARG A 243 1.35 -9.56 -0.88
C ARG A 243 0.11 -10.31 -0.38
N PHE A 244 -0.53 -9.83 0.68
CA PHE A 244 -1.79 -10.40 1.18
C PHE A 244 -2.90 -10.33 0.12
N LEU A 245 -3.13 -9.18 -0.51
CA LEU A 245 -4.14 -9.02 -1.55
C LEU A 245 -3.87 -9.93 -2.76
N GLU A 246 -2.65 -9.92 -3.26
CA GLU A 246 -2.27 -10.67 -4.46
C GLU A 246 -2.22 -12.18 -4.22
N ARG A 247 -1.80 -12.64 -3.04
CA ARG A 247 -1.86 -14.05 -2.63
C ARG A 247 -3.28 -14.59 -2.63
N ASN A 248 -4.22 -13.76 -2.23
CA ASN A 248 -5.63 -14.16 -2.16
C ASN A 248 -6.40 -13.87 -3.46
N GLY A 249 -5.72 -13.38 -4.51
CA GLY A 249 -6.27 -13.20 -5.85
C GLY A 249 -7.29 -12.09 -6.00
N TYR A 250 -7.23 -11.05 -5.15
CA TYR A 250 -8.11 -9.89 -5.26
C TYR A 250 -7.86 -9.15 -6.58
N ASP A 251 -8.93 -8.56 -7.13
CA ASP A 251 -8.88 -7.68 -8.29
C ASP A 251 -8.50 -6.28 -7.82
N VAL A 252 -7.20 -5.97 -7.87
CA VAL A 252 -6.61 -4.77 -7.31
C VAL A 252 -5.81 -3.98 -8.35
N ALA A 253 -5.93 -2.66 -8.29
CA ALA A 253 -5.06 -1.69 -8.96
C ALA A 253 -4.36 -0.82 -7.90
N TYR A 254 -3.27 -0.17 -8.30
CA TYR A 254 -2.45 0.65 -7.43
C TYR A 254 -2.32 2.07 -8.01
N THR A 255 -2.25 3.04 -7.10
CA THR A 255 -2.04 4.47 -7.39
C THR A 255 -1.14 5.09 -6.31
N THR A 256 -0.88 6.38 -6.36
CA THR A 256 -0.20 7.14 -5.31
C THR A 256 -1.06 8.30 -4.85
N ASP A 257 -0.78 8.82 -3.66
CA ASP A 257 -1.36 10.05 -3.13
C ASP A 257 -1.13 11.25 -4.06
N VAL A 258 0.05 11.35 -4.71
CA VAL A 258 0.32 12.37 -5.75
C VAL A 258 -0.62 12.20 -6.95
N ASP A 259 -0.90 10.96 -7.36
CA ASP A 259 -1.85 10.70 -8.47
C ASP A 259 -3.29 11.01 -8.06
N THR A 260 -3.65 10.79 -6.80
CA THR A 260 -4.97 11.18 -6.26
C THR A 260 -5.13 12.69 -6.24
N ASP A 261 -4.08 13.44 -5.93
CA ASP A 261 -4.10 14.90 -6.08
C ASP A 261 -4.31 15.34 -7.54
N ARG A 262 -3.63 14.68 -8.50
CA ARG A 262 -3.74 14.97 -9.94
C ARG A 262 -5.12 14.65 -10.50
N ASP A 263 -5.66 13.48 -10.17
CA ASP A 263 -6.94 12.95 -10.65
C ASP A 263 -7.79 12.41 -9.50
N PRO A 264 -8.45 13.32 -8.73
CA PRO A 264 -9.31 12.93 -7.60
C PRO A 264 -10.47 12.00 -8.01
N ALA A 265 -10.95 12.11 -9.26
CA ALA A 265 -12.09 11.35 -9.74
C ALA A 265 -11.77 9.84 -9.90
N GLN A 266 -10.50 9.46 -9.99
CA GLN A 266 -10.12 8.05 -10.10
C GLN A 266 -10.68 7.19 -8.95
N LEU A 267 -10.82 7.74 -7.74
CA LEU A 267 -11.34 7.01 -6.59
C LEU A 267 -12.79 6.53 -6.81
N LEU A 268 -13.57 7.27 -7.61
CA LEU A 268 -14.99 6.97 -7.87
C LEU A 268 -15.21 5.76 -8.80
N HIS A 269 -14.17 5.26 -9.44
CA HIS A 269 -14.26 4.16 -10.40
C HIS A 269 -14.14 2.77 -9.75
N HIS A 270 -13.92 2.71 -8.44
CA HIS A 270 -13.69 1.49 -7.68
C HIS A 270 -14.79 1.28 -6.63
N ARG A 271 -14.95 0.05 -6.16
CA ARG A 271 -15.89 -0.25 -5.07
C ARG A 271 -15.30 0.01 -3.70
N LEU A 272 -14.00 -0.21 -3.61
CA LEU A 272 -13.22 -0.04 -2.40
C LEU A 272 -11.93 0.69 -2.73
N VAL A 273 -11.68 1.77 -2.03
CA VAL A 273 -10.39 2.47 -2.02
C VAL A 273 -9.72 2.21 -0.68
N ILE A 274 -8.45 1.85 -0.73
CA ILE A 274 -7.65 1.54 0.45
C ILE A 274 -6.44 2.46 0.47
N ASP A 275 -6.31 3.29 1.51
CA ASP A 275 -5.03 3.86 1.91
C ASP A 275 -4.35 2.83 2.81
N SER A 276 -3.16 2.38 2.43
CA SER A 276 -2.43 1.35 3.16
C SER A 276 -1.02 1.81 3.48
N GLY A 277 -0.70 1.75 4.76
CA GLY A 277 0.59 2.15 5.26
C GLY A 277 0.52 3.43 6.08
N HIS A 278 1.46 4.34 5.88
CA HIS A 278 1.60 5.57 6.63
C HIS A 278 1.15 6.78 5.78
N GLY A 279 -0.17 6.97 5.64
CA GLY A 279 -0.77 8.03 4.81
C GLY A 279 -0.84 9.40 5.51
N GLU A 280 0.18 9.83 6.23
CA GLU A 280 0.17 10.97 7.15
C GLU A 280 -0.04 12.33 6.46
N TYR A 281 0.50 12.50 5.24
CA TYR A 281 0.59 13.80 4.53
C TYR A 281 -0.31 13.87 3.31
N TRP A 282 -1.43 14.55 3.42
CA TRP A 282 -2.38 14.74 2.34
C TRP A 282 -2.48 16.21 1.92
N SER A 283 -2.63 16.47 0.62
CA SER A 283 -3.09 17.78 0.17
C SER A 283 -4.59 17.99 0.45
N LYS A 284 -5.04 19.22 0.39
CA LYS A 284 -6.49 19.52 0.42
C LYS A 284 -7.24 18.70 -0.63
N ARG A 285 -6.70 18.54 -1.85
CA ARG A 285 -7.33 17.82 -2.96
C ARG A 285 -7.45 16.32 -2.69
N ILE A 286 -6.44 15.72 -2.06
CA ILE A 286 -6.50 14.31 -1.63
C ILE A 286 -7.60 14.13 -0.60
N ARG A 287 -7.66 14.98 0.43
CA ARG A 287 -8.71 14.90 1.45
C ARG A 287 -10.09 15.10 0.83
N ASP A 288 -10.25 16.07 -0.07
CA ASP A 288 -11.50 16.31 -0.79
C ASP A 288 -11.91 15.10 -1.63
N ALA A 289 -10.96 14.40 -2.26
CA ALA A 289 -11.19 13.18 -3.04
C ALA A 289 -11.76 12.05 -2.18
N PHE A 290 -11.19 11.78 -1.01
CA PHE A 290 -11.68 10.76 -0.08
C PHE A 290 -13.05 11.12 0.50
N ASP A 291 -13.28 12.40 0.87
CA ASP A 291 -14.58 12.86 1.33
C ASP A 291 -15.65 12.73 0.22
N ALA A 292 -15.30 13.05 -1.03
CA ALA A 292 -16.19 12.87 -2.18
C ALA A 292 -16.47 11.39 -2.47
N ALA A 293 -15.47 10.53 -2.39
CA ALA A 293 -15.62 9.08 -2.56
C ALA A 293 -16.59 8.52 -1.51
N LYS A 294 -16.41 8.87 -0.23
CA LYS A 294 -17.34 8.52 0.85
C LYS A 294 -18.75 9.01 0.56
N ALA A 295 -18.91 10.29 0.16
CA ALA A 295 -20.20 10.88 -0.14
C ALA A 295 -20.91 10.22 -1.34
N SER A 296 -20.13 9.67 -2.28
CA SER A 296 -20.62 8.96 -3.48
C SER A 296 -20.89 7.46 -3.25
N GLY A 297 -20.75 6.96 -2.02
CA GLY A 297 -21.03 5.55 -1.70
C GLY A 297 -19.86 4.60 -1.99
N VAL A 298 -18.65 5.10 -2.29
CA VAL A 298 -17.44 4.28 -2.42
C VAL A 298 -16.99 3.85 -1.02
N ASN A 299 -16.79 2.55 -0.82
CA ASN A 299 -16.27 2.03 0.46
C ASN A 299 -14.79 2.41 0.63
N LEU A 300 -14.39 2.67 1.87
CA LEU A 300 -13.03 3.08 2.20
C LEU A 300 -12.43 2.16 3.27
N ALA A 301 -11.14 1.87 3.16
CA ALA A 301 -10.39 1.23 4.23
C ALA A 301 -9.06 1.96 4.46
N PHE A 302 -8.77 2.24 5.72
CA PHE A 302 -7.57 2.91 6.18
C PHE A 302 -6.75 1.92 7.01
N LEU A 303 -5.72 1.34 6.37
CA LEU A 303 -4.93 0.26 6.97
C LEU A 303 -3.59 0.78 7.47
N GLY A 304 -3.66 1.60 8.49
CA GLY A 304 -2.55 2.28 9.12
C GLY A 304 -3.00 3.07 10.33
N ALA A 305 -2.24 4.09 10.66
CA ALA A 305 -2.56 5.12 11.65
C ALA A 305 -1.99 6.46 11.17
N ASP A 306 -2.42 7.54 11.82
CA ASP A 306 -2.06 8.92 11.49
C ASP A 306 -2.36 9.33 10.03
N ILE A 307 -3.34 8.67 9.43
CA ILE A 307 -3.71 8.89 8.03
C ILE A 307 -4.43 10.23 7.89
N GLY A 308 -3.91 11.10 6.98
CA GLY A 308 -4.48 12.41 6.71
C GLY A 308 -4.43 13.36 7.91
N ASP A 309 -3.35 13.36 8.70
CA ASP A 309 -3.17 14.29 9.82
C ASP A 309 -2.71 15.66 9.34
N TRP A 310 -1.66 15.71 8.51
CA TRP A 310 -1.05 16.95 8.04
C TRP A 310 -1.56 17.35 6.67
N GLN A 311 -2.03 18.61 6.53
CA GLN A 311 -2.30 19.22 5.24
C GLN A 311 -1.03 19.76 4.64
N ILE A 312 -0.66 19.30 3.46
CA ILE A 312 0.45 19.79 2.65
C ILE A 312 -0.05 20.57 1.44
N ARG A 313 0.87 21.30 0.80
CA ARG A 313 0.73 21.80 -0.58
C ARG A 313 1.82 21.22 -1.45
N TYR A 314 1.57 21.22 -2.76
CA TYR A 314 2.59 20.89 -3.75
C TYR A 314 3.06 22.14 -4.49
N GLU A 315 4.34 22.14 -4.84
CA GLU A 315 4.98 23.05 -5.80
C GLU A 315 5.65 22.23 -6.92
N ASP A 316 6.17 22.90 -7.95
CA ASP A 316 6.96 22.29 -9.03
C ASP A 316 6.32 21.07 -9.70
N ASN A 317 5.07 21.20 -10.13
CA ASN A 317 4.30 20.09 -10.70
C ASN A 317 4.25 18.86 -9.77
N GLN A 318 3.98 19.07 -8.49
CA GLN A 318 3.96 18.07 -7.43
C GLN A 318 5.30 17.35 -7.19
N ARG A 319 6.42 18.01 -7.51
CA ARG A 319 7.76 17.51 -7.20
C ARG A 319 8.29 17.99 -5.85
N THR A 320 7.68 19.04 -5.27
CA THR A 320 8.04 19.59 -3.96
C THR A 320 6.83 19.58 -3.04
N ILE A 321 6.99 19.03 -1.84
CA ILE A 321 6.02 19.09 -0.75
C ILE A 321 6.38 20.31 0.13
N VAL A 322 5.37 21.11 0.46
CA VAL A 322 5.45 22.25 1.38
C VAL A 322 4.68 21.92 2.64
N GLU A 323 5.33 22.05 3.81
CA GLU A 323 4.74 21.79 5.12
C GLU A 323 5.41 22.65 6.21
N TYR A 324 4.69 23.65 6.70
CA TYR A 324 5.14 24.53 7.79
C TYR A 324 4.77 24.02 9.19
N ARG A 325 3.82 23.08 9.30
CA ARG A 325 3.26 22.52 10.54
C ARG A 325 2.59 23.51 11.48
N ASP A 326 2.52 24.77 11.07
CA ASP A 326 1.95 25.89 11.84
C ASP A 326 1.38 26.91 10.86
N ALA A 327 0.06 27.07 10.90
CA ALA A 327 -0.67 27.99 10.02
C ALA A 327 -0.20 29.45 10.15
N SER A 328 0.32 29.86 11.33
CA SER A 328 0.81 31.22 11.56
C SER A 328 2.16 31.49 10.88
N ARG A 329 2.96 30.44 10.66
CA ARG A 329 4.28 30.51 10.01
C ARG A 329 4.22 30.35 8.50
N ASP A 330 3.13 29.76 8.00
CA ASP A 330 2.93 29.51 6.59
C ASP A 330 2.61 30.82 5.86
N PRO A 331 3.38 31.24 4.82
CA PRO A 331 3.13 32.47 4.08
C PRO A 331 1.90 32.43 3.17
N GLU A 332 1.26 31.27 3.00
CA GLU A 332 0.02 31.14 2.22
C GLU A 332 -1.06 32.06 2.77
N THR A 333 -1.81 32.72 1.90
CA THR A 333 -2.84 33.68 2.28
C THR A 333 -4.24 33.08 2.40
N ASP A 334 -4.52 32.02 1.62
CA ASP A 334 -5.77 31.28 1.73
C ASP A 334 -5.76 30.40 2.99
N PRO A 335 -6.64 30.67 3.98
CA PRO A 335 -6.67 29.88 5.21
C PRO A 335 -7.02 28.41 4.98
N ALA A 336 -7.69 28.07 3.87
CA ALA A 336 -8.02 26.69 3.52
C ALA A 336 -6.82 25.91 2.96
N LEU A 337 -5.74 26.59 2.60
CA LEU A 337 -4.52 26.02 2.02
C LEU A 337 -3.31 26.07 2.98
N LYS A 338 -3.49 26.58 4.20
CA LYS A 338 -2.42 26.59 5.21
C LYS A 338 -1.93 25.16 5.50
N THR A 339 -0.62 24.99 5.66
CA THR A 339 -0.02 23.72 5.99
C THR A 339 0.11 23.55 7.50
N THR A 340 -0.83 22.83 8.06
CA THR A 340 -0.98 22.47 9.47
C THR A 340 -1.78 21.17 9.55
N ARG A 341 -2.07 20.69 10.74
CA ARG A 341 -2.97 19.54 10.85
C ARG A 341 -4.36 19.89 10.34
N PHE A 342 -5.01 18.96 9.66
CA PHE A 342 -6.38 19.18 9.17
C PHE A 342 -7.35 19.59 10.29
N ARG A 343 -7.15 19.12 11.53
CA ARG A 343 -7.97 19.50 12.68
C ARG A 343 -7.71 20.92 13.20
N ASP A 344 -6.57 21.53 12.84
CA ASP A 344 -6.14 22.84 13.31
C ASP A 344 -6.33 23.95 12.23
N LEU A 345 -6.95 23.59 11.10
CA LEU A 345 -7.34 24.55 10.06
C LEU A 345 -8.38 25.52 10.59
N ALA A 346 -8.49 26.71 9.99
CA ALA A 346 -9.53 27.70 10.30
C ALA A 346 -10.96 27.11 10.19
N THR A 347 -11.18 26.20 9.25
CA THR A 347 -12.32 25.31 9.19
C THR A 347 -11.83 23.89 9.48
N PRO A 348 -11.93 23.40 10.73
CA PRO A 348 -11.38 22.11 11.12
C PRO A 348 -11.97 20.92 10.37
N ARG A 349 -11.10 20.03 9.92
CA ARG A 349 -11.45 18.77 9.25
C ARG A 349 -10.73 17.60 9.95
N PRO A 350 -11.03 17.28 11.21
CA PRO A 350 -10.33 16.24 11.95
C PRO A 350 -10.43 14.88 11.24
N GLN A 351 -9.42 14.05 11.41
CA GLN A 351 -9.34 12.71 10.81
C GLN A 351 -10.60 11.89 11.08
N CYS A 352 -11.10 11.94 12.31
CA CYS A 352 -12.25 11.16 12.75
C CYS A 352 -13.56 11.40 11.97
N GLN A 353 -13.72 12.56 11.31
CA GLN A 353 -14.85 12.79 10.40
C GLN A 353 -14.86 11.85 9.18
N LEU A 354 -13.69 11.38 8.79
CA LEU A 354 -13.50 10.48 7.66
C LEU A 354 -13.23 9.05 8.13
N LEU A 355 -12.29 8.88 9.07
CA LEU A 355 -11.79 7.58 9.51
C LEU A 355 -12.62 6.94 10.64
N GLY A 356 -13.39 7.75 11.41
CA GLY A 356 -14.06 7.31 12.64
C GLY A 356 -13.15 7.29 13.87
N ILE A 357 -11.84 7.43 13.69
CA ILE A 357 -10.80 7.50 14.72
C ILE A 357 -9.85 8.65 14.42
N GLN A 358 -9.00 9.01 15.38
CA GLN A 358 -8.05 10.10 15.27
C GLN A 358 -6.74 9.73 15.94
N TYR A 359 -5.63 10.25 15.43
CA TYR A 359 -4.30 10.09 15.97
C TYR A 359 -4.23 10.37 17.47
N GLN A 360 -3.67 9.41 18.22
CA GLN A 360 -3.49 9.48 19.67
C GLN A 360 -2.02 9.52 20.07
N GLY A 361 -1.13 8.97 19.26
CA GLY A 361 0.29 8.96 19.56
C GLY A 361 1.12 8.05 18.67
N GLY A 362 2.45 8.17 18.86
CA GLY A 362 3.45 7.35 18.19
C GLY A 362 4.59 7.00 19.15
N PHE A 363 5.47 6.10 18.74
CA PHE A 363 6.64 5.73 19.54
C PHE A 363 7.61 6.89 19.67
N ARG A 364 7.97 7.14 20.92
CA ARG A 364 9.13 7.92 21.33
C ARG A 364 10.03 7.01 22.15
N SER A 365 11.25 7.43 22.43
CA SER A 365 12.20 6.67 23.25
C SER A 365 11.69 6.35 24.67
N ASP A 366 10.69 7.09 25.13
CA ASP A 366 10.04 6.99 26.44
C ASP A 366 8.70 6.22 26.41
N PHE A 367 8.22 5.77 25.23
CA PHE A 367 6.97 5.01 25.11
C PHE A 367 7.18 3.49 25.23
N PRO A 368 6.15 2.77 25.73
CA PRO A 368 6.22 1.32 25.85
C PRO A 368 6.36 0.61 24.50
N GLN A 369 6.82 -0.62 24.55
CA GLN A 369 6.90 -1.55 23.42
C GLN A 369 5.53 -1.73 22.74
N PRO A 370 5.47 -2.24 21.50
CA PRO A 370 4.21 -2.60 20.85
C PRO A 370 3.29 -3.36 21.79
N THR A 371 2.01 -3.03 21.76
CA THR A 371 1.00 -3.67 22.60
C THR A 371 0.00 -4.48 21.75
N ASP A 372 -0.92 -5.16 22.42
CA ASP A 372 -1.85 -6.10 21.83
C ASP A 372 -3.19 -5.44 21.55
N TYR A 373 -3.79 -5.78 20.42
CA TYR A 373 -5.22 -5.62 20.26
C TYR A 373 -5.98 -6.75 20.95
N HIS A 374 -7.11 -6.42 21.56
CA HIS A 374 -8.09 -7.34 22.09
C HIS A 374 -9.38 -7.25 21.28
N VAL A 375 -10.02 -8.38 21.01
CA VAL A 375 -11.37 -8.37 20.41
C VAL A 375 -12.32 -7.62 21.36
N ASN A 376 -13.03 -6.64 20.84
CA ASN A 376 -14.09 -6.00 21.61
C ASN A 376 -15.25 -6.98 21.81
N SER A 377 -15.52 -7.37 23.06
CA SER A 377 -16.55 -8.36 23.40
C SER A 377 -17.93 -7.98 22.87
N ALA A 378 -18.26 -6.69 22.84
CA ALA A 378 -19.53 -6.19 22.30
C ALA A 378 -19.65 -6.40 20.78
N ALA A 379 -18.55 -6.54 20.07
CA ALA A 379 -18.51 -6.76 18.64
C ALA A 379 -18.14 -8.20 18.24
N ALA A 380 -17.98 -9.12 19.19
CA ALA A 380 -17.52 -10.49 18.91
C ALA A 380 -18.48 -11.30 18.02
N SER A 381 -19.76 -10.91 17.93
CA SER A 381 -20.75 -11.48 17.02
C SER A 381 -20.81 -10.82 15.65
N ASP A 382 -19.97 -9.82 15.37
CA ASP A 382 -19.93 -9.14 14.08
C ASP A 382 -19.61 -10.13 12.94
N PRO A 383 -20.27 -10.06 11.78
CA PRO A 383 -20.05 -10.97 10.66
C PRO A 383 -18.61 -11.07 10.17
N TRP A 384 -17.77 -10.04 10.41
CA TRP A 384 -16.37 -10.08 10.01
C TRP A 384 -15.54 -11.07 10.85
N PHE A 385 -16.03 -11.45 12.05
CA PHE A 385 -15.42 -12.49 12.89
C PHE A 385 -15.90 -13.92 12.54
N ALA A 386 -16.92 -14.07 11.68
CA ALA A 386 -17.50 -15.38 11.37
C ALA A 386 -16.46 -16.35 10.79
N GLY A 387 -16.31 -17.53 11.40
CA GLY A 387 -15.37 -18.57 10.95
C GLY A 387 -13.89 -18.26 11.15
N THR A 388 -13.54 -17.19 11.87
CA THR A 388 -12.14 -16.78 12.10
C THR A 388 -11.51 -17.42 13.33
N HIS A 389 -12.30 -18.11 14.16
CA HIS A 389 -11.92 -18.62 15.49
C HIS A 389 -11.55 -17.53 16.50
N PHE A 390 -11.80 -16.26 16.24
CA PHE A 390 -11.75 -15.23 17.28
C PHE A 390 -12.90 -15.42 18.27
N THR A 391 -12.60 -15.17 19.53
CA THR A 391 -13.56 -15.12 20.65
C THR A 391 -13.47 -13.75 21.32
N ALA A 392 -14.41 -13.45 22.22
CA ALA A 392 -14.38 -12.20 22.99
C ALA A 392 -13.13 -12.03 23.87
N SER A 393 -12.37 -13.09 24.13
CA SER A 393 -11.12 -13.06 24.90
C SER A 393 -9.86 -13.13 24.03
N SER A 394 -10.00 -13.13 22.71
CA SER A 394 -8.85 -13.25 21.79
C SER A 394 -8.05 -11.97 21.73
N THR A 395 -6.74 -12.14 21.55
CA THR A 395 -5.77 -11.04 21.38
C THR A 395 -5.02 -11.14 20.07
N LEU A 396 -4.48 -10.02 19.62
CA LEU A 396 -3.58 -9.87 18.47
C LEU A 396 -2.25 -9.29 18.99
N PRO A 397 -1.29 -10.14 19.37
CA PRO A 397 -0.06 -9.70 20.03
C PRO A 397 0.77 -8.77 19.16
N GLY A 398 1.18 -7.63 19.74
CA GLY A 398 2.11 -6.68 19.15
C GLY A 398 1.62 -6.00 17.86
N LEU A 399 0.32 -5.97 17.59
CA LEU A 399 -0.24 -5.32 16.39
C LEU A 399 -0.67 -3.87 16.61
N VAL A 400 -0.43 -3.29 17.79
CA VAL A 400 -0.52 -1.85 18.03
C VAL A 400 0.87 -1.29 18.21
N GLY A 401 1.28 -0.41 17.28
CA GLY A 401 2.62 0.15 17.39
C GLY A 401 3.03 1.05 16.23
N TYR A 402 4.21 1.63 16.38
CA TYR A 402 4.77 2.79 15.71
C TYR A 402 3.88 4.02 15.89
N GLU A 403 2.68 4.01 15.36
CA GLU A 403 1.67 5.03 15.56
C GLU A 403 0.31 4.37 15.69
N TRP A 404 -0.60 5.04 16.40
CA TRP A 404 -1.94 4.53 16.67
C TRP A 404 -3.00 5.62 16.75
N ASP A 405 -4.19 5.25 16.33
CA ASP A 405 -5.40 6.06 16.34
C ASP A 405 -6.43 5.41 17.26
N GLY A 406 -7.28 6.23 17.88
CA GLY A 406 -8.36 5.76 18.73
C GLY A 406 -9.59 6.65 18.62
N LEU A 407 -10.65 6.24 19.29
CA LEU A 407 -11.86 7.04 19.43
C LEU A 407 -11.55 8.39 20.07
N LYS A 408 -12.14 9.46 19.54
CA LYS A 408 -12.01 10.82 20.06
C LYS A 408 -13.33 11.38 20.50
N ALA A 409 -13.43 11.73 21.78
CA ALA A 409 -14.61 12.45 22.31
C ALA A 409 -14.84 13.75 21.53
N GLY A 410 -16.09 14.06 21.22
CA GLY A 410 -16.47 15.26 20.47
C GLY A 410 -16.18 15.18 18.97
N CYS A 411 -15.73 14.05 18.46
CA CYS A 411 -15.69 13.83 17.03
C CYS A 411 -17.12 13.74 16.47
N PRO A 412 -17.45 14.52 15.44
CA PRO A 412 -18.84 14.57 14.99
C PRO A 412 -19.29 13.28 14.35
N ALA A 413 -20.43 12.81 14.86
CA ALA A 413 -21.55 12.22 14.13
C ALA A 413 -21.47 10.77 13.63
N GLN A 414 -20.38 10.05 13.71
CA GLN A 414 -20.43 8.62 13.40
C GLN A 414 -20.16 7.87 14.71
N GLN A 415 -21.07 6.99 15.11
CA GLN A 415 -20.79 6.06 16.22
C GLN A 415 -20.16 4.79 15.61
N PRO A 416 -18.84 4.72 15.48
CA PRO A 416 -18.21 3.54 14.89
C PRO A 416 -18.33 2.34 15.84
N ILE A 417 -18.45 1.17 15.24
CA ILE A 417 -18.33 -0.11 15.96
C ILE A 417 -16.84 -0.38 16.16
N VAL A 418 -16.40 -0.46 17.41
CA VAL A 418 -15.06 -0.87 17.78
C VAL A 418 -14.95 -2.38 17.64
N LEU A 419 -14.07 -2.86 16.78
CA LEU A 419 -13.85 -4.29 16.50
C LEU A 419 -12.71 -4.84 17.35
N PHE A 420 -11.59 -4.12 17.40
CA PHE A 420 -10.46 -4.40 18.27
C PHE A 420 -10.12 -3.14 19.07
N HIS A 421 -9.67 -3.34 20.29
CA HIS A 421 -9.33 -2.28 21.23
C HIS A 421 -8.02 -2.61 21.96
N ALA A 422 -7.19 -1.61 22.19
CA ALA A 422 -6.06 -1.66 23.11
C ALA A 422 -6.24 -0.56 24.16
N SER A 423 -6.25 -0.92 25.43
CA SER A 423 -6.42 0.02 26.54
C SER A 423 -5.10 0.41 27.20
N GLY A 424 -5.01 1.63 27.66
CA GLY A 424 -3.78 2.23 28.21
C GLY A 424 -2.97 2.91 27.12
N PRO A 425 -1.78 3.52 27.41
CA PRO A 425 -0.85 3.92 26.36
C PRO A 425 -0.15 2.69 25.76
N PRO A 426 -0.29 2.40 24.46
CA PRO A 426 -1.14 3.06 23.48
C PRO A 426 -2.64 2.69 23.63
N ASN A 427 -3.50 3.72 23.50
CA ASN A 427 -4.97 3.54 23.41
C ASN A 427 -5.36 3.57 21.91
N ALA A 428 -5.66 2.41 21.36
CA ALA A 428 -5.91 2.26 19.92
C ALA A 428 -7.21 1.51 19.65
N ASP A 429 -7.92 1.90 18.58
CA ASP A 429 -9.16 1.28 18.17
C ASP A 429 -9.14 0.94 16.67
N ALA A 430 -9.45 -0.31 16.35
CA ALA A 430 -9.83 -0.67 14.99
C ALA A 430 -11.36 -0.63 14.88
N VAL A 431 -11.87 0.18 13.94
CA VAL A 431 -13.31 0.50 13.88
C VAL A 431 -13.90 0.32 12.49
N LYS A 432 -15.20 0.14 12.44
CA LYS A 432 -16.00 0.27 11.22
C LYS A 432 -17.25 1.09 11.44
N TYR A 433 -17.72 1.75 10.37
CA TYR A 433 -19.02 2.42 10.36
C TYR A 433 -19.62 2.47 8.95
N VAL A 434 -20.90 2.86 8.86
CA VAL A 434 -21.57 3.11 7.59
C VAL A 434 -21.92 4.60 7.52
N ALA A 435 -21.46 5.27 6.47
CA ALA A 435 -21.75 6.68 6.22
C ALA A 435 -23.21 6.88 5.74
N ALA A 436 -23.72 8.11 5.79
CA ALA A 436 -25.06 8.45 5.31
C ALA A 436 -25.30 8.08 3.84
N SER A 437 -24.24 8.06 3.03
CA SER A 437 -24.27 7.61 1.62
C SER A 437 -24.40 6.11 1.43
N GLY A 438 -24.30 5.32 2.52
CA GLY A 438 -24.19 3.86 2.48
C GLY A 438 -22.75 3.36 2.34
N ALA A 439 -21.76 4.23 2.14
CA ALA A 439 -20.36 3.85 2.12
C ALA A 439 -19.95 3.21 3.44
N LYS A 440 -19.29 2.06 3.37
CA LYS A 440 -18.72 1.37 4.53
C LYS A 440 -17.27 1.80 4.70
N ILE A 441 -16.92 2.17 5.92
CA ILE A 441 -15.58 2.61 6.26
C ILE A 441 -14.98 1.66 7.30
N PHE A 442 -13.73 1.26 7.09
CA PHE A 442 -12.91 0.49 8.04
C PHE A 442 -11.60 1.21 8.30
N SER A 443 -11.23 1.37 9.56
CA SER A 443 -9.94 1.93 9.97
C SER A 443 -9.26 1.00 10.96
N SER A 444 -8.01 0.63 10.68
CA SER A 444 -7.29 -0.34 11.51
C SER A 444 -6.67 0.27 12.77
N GLY A 445 -6.46 1.58 12.81
CA GLY A 445 -5.98 2.32 13.97
C GLY A 445 -4.57 2.01 14.44
N SER A 446 -3.77 1.27 13.65
CA SER A 446 -2.36 1.02 13.94
C SER A 446 -1.57 0.74 12.68
N LEU A 447 -0.36 1.29 12.58
CA LEU A 447 0.57 1.00 11.49
C LEU A 447 0.95 -0.49 11.44
N GLN A 448 1.09 -1.14 12.59
CA GLN A 448 1.49 -2.55 12.67
C GLN A 448 0.38 -3.54 12.31
N PHE A 449 -0.87 -3.11 12.17
CA PHE A 449 -1.99 -4.00 11.87
C PHE A 449 -1.74 -4.85 10.62
N VAL A 450 -1.21 -4.26 9.55
CA VAL A 450 -0.94 -4.96 8.28
C VAL A 450 0.10 -6.06 8.40
N TRP A 451 0.96 -6.02 9.41
CA TRP A 451 1.94 -7.08 9.66
C TRP A 451 1.30 -8.40 10.07
N GLY A 452 0.10 -8.36 10.65
CA GLY A 452 -0.66 -9.57 10.96
C GLY A 452 -1.18 -10.33 9.72
N LEU A 453 -1.11 -9.72 8.53
CA LEU A 453 -1.73 -10.27 7.31
C LEU A 453 -0.77 -11.04 6.41
N ASP A 454 0.55 -10.92 6.60
CA ASP A 454 1.54 -11.59 5.76
C ASP A 454 2.71 -12.13 6.61
N ASN A 455 3.59 -12.91 6.01
CA ASN A 455 4.74 -13.52 6.67
C ASN A 455 6.09 -13.08 6.07
N TRP A 456 6.17 -11.91 5.47
CA TRP A 456 7.39 -11.36 4.88
C TRP A 456 8.00 -10.26 5.77
N GLY A 457 9.32 -10.19 5.84
CA GLY A 457 10.02 -9.14 6.59
C GLY A 457 9.65 -9.13 8.08
N GLN A 458 9.31 -7.98 8.61
CA GLN A 458 8.85 -7.79 9.99
C GLN A 458 7.56 -8.57 10.29
N SER A 459 6.69 -8.72 9.30
CA SER A 459 5.42 -9.44 9.44
C SER A 459 5.56 -10.89 9.90
N ARG A 460 6.74 -11.53 9.74
CA ARG A 460 6.96 -12.92 10.18
C ARG A 460 6.66 -13.14 11.67
N ARG A 461 6.86 -12.12 12.50
CA ARG A 461 6.64 -12.20 13.96
C ARG A 461 5.17 -12.07 14.33
N TYR A 462 4.36 -11.45 13.46
CA TYR A 462 3.03 -10.99 13.75
C TYR A 462 1.95 -11.68 12.91
N ALA A 463 2.34 -12.45 11.88
CA ALA A 463 1.42 -13.15 10.99
C ALA A 463 0.40 -13.97 11.78
N ASN A 464 -0.88 -13.65 11.61
CA ASN A 464 -1.98 -14.23 12.36
C ASN A 464 -3.07 -14.77 11.41
N PRO A 465 -3.29 -16.10 11.37
CA PRO A 465 -4.27 -16.69 10.45
C PRO A 465 -5.72 -16.28 10.77
N HIS A 466 -6.04 -15.99 12.03
CA HIS A 466 -7.37 -15.51 12.42
C HIS A 466 -7.62 -14.11 11.88
N LEU A 467 -6.61 -13.21 11.94
CA LEU A 467 -6.69 -11.88 11.35
C LEU A 467 -6.76 -11.93 9.83
N VAL A 468 -6.06 -12.87 9.19
CA VAL A 468 -6.21 -13.13 7.73
C VAL A 468 -7.65 -13.51 7.40
N GLY A 469 -8.29 -14.37 8.20
CA GLY A 469 -9.70 -14.73 8.06
C GLY A 469 -10.62 -13.52 8.21
N PHE A 470 -10.42 -12.74 9.26
CA PHE A 470 -11.16 -11.49 9.52
C PHE A 470 -11.06 -10.51 8.33
N MET A 471 -9.87 -10.25 7.84
CA MET A 471 -9.67 -9.34 6.70
C MET A 471 -10.30 -9.86 5.40
N LYS A 472 -10.34 -11.17 5.19
CA LYS A 472 -11.09 -11.74 4.05
C LYS A 472 -12.57 -11.47 4.15
N ASN A 473 -13.17 -11.62 5.33
CA ASN A 473 -14.59 -11.30 5.57
C ASN A 473 -14.85 -9.80 5.39
N ALA A 474 -13.99 -8.95 5.95
CA ALA A 474 -14.06 -7.50 5.80
C ALA A 474 -14.01 -7.09 4.32
N LEU A 475 -13.01 -7.58 3.56
CA LEU A 475 -12.88 -7.28 2.13
C LEU A 475 -14.05 -7.84 1.31
N ALA A 476 -14.57 -9.03 1.66
CA ALA A 476 -15.75 -9.58 1.00
C ALA A 476 -16.98 -8.69 1.22
N ASP A 477 -17.15 -8.09 2.39
CA ASP A 477 -18.24 -7.14 2.66
C ASP A 477 -18.01 -5.78 1.99
N LEU A 478 -16.79 -5.22 2.09
CA LEU A 478 -16.44 -3.92 1.52
C LEU A 478 -16.42 -3.91 -0.02
N THR A 479 -16.31 -5.08 -0.68
CA THR A 479 -16.33 -5.18 -2.14
C THR A 479 -17.67 -5.64 -2.72
N LYS A 480 -18.68 -5.93 -1.88
CA LYS A 480 -20.05 -6.23 -2.35
C LYS A 480 -20.66 -5.01 -3.06
N ARG A 481 -21.55 -5.32 -4.01
CA ARG A 481 -22.43 -4.33 -4.64
C ARG A 481 -23.55 -3.94 -3.69
#